data_d319b59fd16be38a76862753da9e53e6
#
_entry.id   d319b59fd16be38a76862753da9e53e6
#
_cell.length_a   1.000
_cell.length_b   1.000
_cell.length_c   1.000
_cell.angle_alpha   90.00
_cell.angle_beta   90.00
_cell.angle_gamma   90.00
#
_symmetry.space_group_name_H-M   'P 1'
#
loop_
_entity.id
_entity.type
_entity.pdbx_description
1 polymer ?
#
loop_
_entity_poly.entity_id
_entity_poly.type
_entity_poly.pdbx_seq_one_letter_code
_entity_poly.pdbx_strand_id
1 'polypeptide(L)' 'MDKLKIEHHIKHLQHKHDDLEKRIQANPTEYILRVLKKEKLQIKDEIEKLKLKLQ' A
#
# COMPACT_ATOMS: atom_id res chain seq x y z
N MET A 1 -12.38 4.15 -18.22
CA MET A 1 -11.56 3.22 -17.44
C MET A 1 -12.41 2.12 -16.84
N ASP A 2 -11.91 0.90 -16.90
CA ASP A 2 -12.64 -0.23 -16.36
C ASP A 2 -12.62 -0.23 -14.83
N LYS A 3 -13.80 -0.11 -14.23
CA LYS A 3 -13.97 -0.08 -12.78
C LYS A 3 -13.40 -1.35 -12.13
N LEU A 4 -13.56 -2.50 -12.77
CA LEU A 4 -13.08 -3.76 -12.26
C LEU A 4 -11.55 -3.79 -12.17
N LYS A 5 -10.87 -3.22 -13.14
CA LYS A 5 -9.40 -3.12 -13.11
C LYS A 5 -8.91 -2.25 -11.95
N ILE A 6 -9.61 -1.16 -11.69
CA ILE A 6 -9.26 -0.27 -10.59
C ILE A 6 -9.46 -1.00 -9.26
N GLU A 7 -10.55 -1.73 -9.10
CA GLU A 7 -10.82 -2.50 -7.89
C GLU A 7 -9.76 -3.58 -7.66
N HIS A 8 -9.34 -4.29 -8.71
CA HIS A 8 -8.27 -5.28 -8.60
C HIS A 8 -6.94 -4.64 -8.21
N HIS A 9 -6.65 -3.47 -8.77
CA HIS A 9 -5.42 -2.75 -8.44
C HIS A 9 -5.42 -2.32 -6.98
N ILE A 10 -6.54 -1.80 -6.49
CA ILE A 10 -6.68 -1.42 -5.08
C ILE A 10 -6.44 -2.62 -4.17
N LYS A 11 -7.03 -3.76 -4.52
CA LYS A 11 -6.89 -4.99 -3.74
C LYS A 11 -5.44 -5.45 -3.70
N HIS A 12 -4.74 -5.38 -4.82
CA HIS A 12 -3.33 -5.71 -4.91
C HIS A 12 -2.49 -4.81 -4.01
N LEU A 13 -2.76 -3.52 -4.04
CA LEU A 13 -2.05 -2.54 -3.20
C LEU A 13 -2.34 -2.75 -1.72
N GLN A 14 -3.57 -3.13 -1.38
CA GLN A 14 -3.93 -3.44 0.01
C GLN A 14 -3.14 -4.64 0.54
N HIS A 15 -2.95 -5.66 -0.29
CA HIS A 15 -2.12 -6.81 0.08
C HIS A 15 -0.67 -6.42 0.29
N LYS A 16 -0.13 -5.55 -0.56
CA LYS A 16 1.22 -5.03 -0.39
C LYS A 16 1.35 -4.22 0.90
N HIS A 17 0.36 -3.41 1.20
CA HIS A 17 0.33 -2.62 2.43
C HIS A 17 0.38 -3.52 3.67
N ASP A 18 -0.44 -4.58 3.69
CA ASP A 18 -0.46 -5.53 4.79
C ASP A 18 0.88 -6.25 4.93
N ASP A 19 1.47 -6.62 3.81
CA ASP A 19 2.76 -7.30 3.78
C ASP A 19 3.86 -6.40 4.37
N LEU A 20 3.85 -5.13 3.99
CA LEU A 20 4.80 -4.16 4.54
C LEU A 20 4.62 -3.97 6.05
N GLU A 21 3.38 -3.96 6.53
CA GLU A 21 3.12 -3.87 7.96
C GLU A 21 3.71 -5.04 8.72
N LYS A 22 3.57 -6.24 8.18
CA LYS A 22 4.15 -7.44 8.80
C LYS A 22 5.66 -7.34 8.85
N ARG A 23 6.29 -6.84 7.79
CA ARG A 23 7.74 -6.65 7.75
C ARG A 23 8.20 -5.61 8.75
N ILE A 24 7.45 -4.52 8.89
CA ILE A 24 7.76 -3.48 9.87
C ILE A 24 7.74 -4.05 11.28
N GLN A 25 6.75 -4.86 11.61
CA GLN A 25 6.63 -5.48 12.93
C GLN A 25 7.72 -6.50 13.21
N ALA A 26 8.18 -7.20 12.18
CA ALA A 26 9.17 -8.26 12.32
C ALA A 26 10.62 -7.75 12.29
N ASN A 27 10.84 -6.52 11.88
CA ASN A 27 12.20 -6.01 11.63
C ASN A 27 12.57 -4.92 12.64
N PRO A 28 13.56 -5.15 13.51
CA PRO A 28 13.96 -4.17 14.53
C PRO A 28 14.93 -3.11 14.03
N THR A 29 15.43 -3.21 12.78
CA THR A 29 16.42 -2.29 12.25
C THR A 29 15.78 -0.96 11.87
N GLU A 30 16.22 0.12 12.50
CA GLU A 30 15.65 1.45 12.30
C GLU A 30 15.73 1.93 10.85
N TYR A 31 16.84 1.67 10.18
CA TYR A 31 17.02 2.06 8.79
C TYR A 31 15.97 1.40 7.89
N ILE A 32 15.78 0.10 8.04
CA ILE A 32 14.81 -0.66 7.24
C ILE A 32 13.39 -0.20 7.56
N LEU A 33 13.11 0.10 8.84
CA LEU A 33 11.79 0.61 9.24
C LEU A 33 11.45 1.91 8.53
N ARG A 34 12.41 2.81 8.38
CA ARG A 34 12.19 4.07 7.67
C ARG A 34 11.80 3.84 6.22
N VAL A 35 12.53 2.95 5.54
CA VAL A 35 12.26 2.62 4.14
C VAL A 35 10.88 1.99 3.99
N LEU A 36 10.55 1.03 4.84
CA LEU A 36 9.27 0.33 4.78
C LEU A 36 8.10 1.25 5.07
N LYS A 37 8.24 2.14 6.05
CA LYS A 37 7.20 3.12 6.37
C LYS A 37 6.95 4.08 5.22
N LYS A 38 8.01 4.48 4.53
CA LYS A 38 7.89 5.36 3.37
C LYS A 38 7.15 4.67 2.24
N GLU A 39 7.48 3.42 1.94
CA GLU A 39 6.77 2.63 0.94
C GLU A 39 5.31 2.43 1.29
N LYS A 40 5.02 2.14 2.55
CA LYS A 40 3.66 1.99 3.04
C LYS A 40 2.84 3.25 2.80
N LEU A 41 3.43 4.40 3.07
CA LEU A 41 2.76 5.69 2.87
C LEU A 41 2.44 5.91 1.39
N GLN A 42 3.38 5.61 0.51
CA GLN A 42 3.17 5.74 -0.94
C GLN A 42 2.04 4.85 -1.43
N ILE A 43 1.99 3.62 -0.95
CA ILE A 43 0.93 2.67 -1.32
C ILE A 43 -0.42 3.17 -0.83
N LYS A 44 -0.48 3.67 0.38
CA LYS A 44 -1.70 4.23 0.94
C LYS A 44 -2.22 5.41 0.10
N ASP A 45 -1.33 6.29 -0.33
CA ASP A 45 -1.68 7.42 -1.19
C ASP A 45 -2.24 6.94 -2.53
N GLU A 46 -1.62 5.93 -3.13
CA GLU A 46 -2.10 5.37 -4.39
C GLU A 46 -3.49 4.75 -4.25
N ILE A 47 -3.73 4.04 -3.15
CA ILE A 47 -5.04 3.46 -2.86
C ILE A 47 -6.09 4.55 -2.79
N GLU A 48 -5.82 5.64 -2.08
CA GLU A 48 -6.75 6.76 -1.95
C GLU A 48 -7.05 7.40 -3.30
N LYS A 49 -6.04 7.60 -4.12
CA LYS A 49 -6.22 8.16 -5.47
C LYS A 49 -7.09 7.25 -6.34
N LEU A 50 -6.88 5.95 -6.26
CA LEU A 50 -7.68 5.00 -7.02
C LEU A 50 -9.12 4.97 -6.54
N LYS A 51 -9.34 5.06 -5.23
CA LYS A 51 -10.69 5.11 -4.67
C LYS A 51 -11.45 6.33 -5.16
N LEU A 52 -10.78 7.47 -5.30
CA LEU A 52 -11.40 8.67 -5.83
C LEU A 52 -11.88 8.49 -7.27
N LYS A 53 -11.17 7.69 -8.05
CA LYS A 53 -11.58 7.40 -9.42
C LYS A 53 -12.84 6.54 -9.51
N LEU A 54 -13.16 5.80 -8.44
CA LEU A 54 -14.35 4.97 -8.39
C LEU A 54 -15.62 5.73 -7.99
N GLN A 55 -15.47 6.93 -7.49
CA GLN A 55 -16.61 7.76 -7.07
C GLN A 55 -17.27 8.52 -8.22
#